data_a855779bf8bc135b7e1683c072c50bb3
#
_entry.id   a855779bf8bc135b7e1683c072c50bb3
#
_cell.length_a   1.000
_cell.length_b   1.000
_cell.length_c   1.000
_cell.angle_alpha   90.00
_cell.angle_beta   90.00
_cell.angle_gamma   90.00
#
_symmetry.space_group_name_H-M   'P 1'
#
loop_
_entity.id
_entity.type
_entity.pdbx_description
1 polymer ?
#
loop_
_entity_poly.entity_id
_entity_poly.type
_entity_poly.pdbx_seq_one_letter_code
_entity_poly.pdbx_strand_id
1 'polypeptide(L)'
;MFVILLCRIIIQSYKMNTVIEQTIQFKGTSASALFDIFLDPKKHSRIHGGAVAKITRIEGDKFSVLDGNLNGKNLLIVPDRMIVQSWRGNVWEENDLDSILTLVFSNTKTGAQIYLTHSCTPKQFKELWRKVYWDPIKEFLAEQD
;
A
#
# COMPACT_ATOMS: atom_id res chain seq x y z
N MET A 1 16.79 -28.55 19.58
CA MET A 1 16.14 -28.34 18.30
C MET A 1 14.80 -27.63 18.45
N PHE A 2 13.94 -28.02 19.37
CA PHE A 2 12.64 -27.40 19.64
C PHE A 2 12.76 -25.94 20.11
N VAL A 3 13.71 -25.63 20.99
CA VAL A 3 13.95 -24.28 21.54
C VAL A 3 14.44 -23.30 20.47
N ILE A 4 15.30 -23.75 19.54
CA ILE A 4 15.81 -22.91 18.45
C ILE A 4 14.71 -22.60 17.44
N LEU A 5 13.81 -23.55 17.18
CA LEU A 5 12.64 -23.35 16.30
C LEU A 5 11.64 -22.39 16.94
N LEU A 6 11.38 -22.53 18.25
CA LEU A 6 10.51 -21.62 19.00
C LEU A 6 11.07 -20.19 19.05
N CYS A 7 12.38 -20.03 19.29
CA CYS A 7 13.05 -18.73 19.24
C CYS A 7 12.96 -18.08 17.85
N ARG A 8 13.13 -18.85 16.78
CA ARG A 8 12.98 -18.34 15.41
C ARG A 8 11.55 -17.89 15.13
N ILE A 9 10.56 -18.67 15.54
CA ILE A 9 9.14 -18.33 15.38
C ILE A 9 8.80 -17.06 16.18
N ILE A 10 9.29 -16.93 17.41
CA ILE A 10 9.07 -15.77 18.27
C ILE A 10 9.75 -14.53 17.68
N ILE A 11 10.99 -14.64 17.20
CA ILE A 11 11.74 -13.54 16.59
C ILE A 11 11.08 -13.11 15.27
N GLN A 12 10.58 -14.04 14.49
CA GLN A 12 9.87 -13.79 13.26
C GLN A 12 8.53 -13.09 13.52
N SER A 13 7.76 -13.58 14.49
CA SER A 13 6.52 -12.95 14.97
C SER A 13 6.76 -11.51 15.47
N TYR A 14 7.88 -11.27 16.15
CA TYR A 14 8.25 -9.95 16.65
C TYR A 14 8.67 -8.99 15.51
N LYS A 15 9.28 -9.53 14.45
CA LYS A 15 9.79 -8.76 13.31
C LYS A 15 8.67 -8.27 12.39
N MET A 16 7.54 -8.98 12.36
CA MET A 16 6.38 -8.70 11.48
C MET A 16 5.17 -8.16 12.24
N ASN A 17 5.31 -7.84 13.51
CA ASN A 17 4.20 -7.31 14.32
C ASN A 17 4.22 -5.78 14.39
N THR A 18 4.71 -5.13 13.32
CA THR A 18 4.71 -3.68 13.22
C THR A 18 3.43 -3.21 12.55
N VAL A 19 2.74 -2.27 13.17
CA VAL A 19 1.63 -1.54 12.56
C VAL A 19 2.13 -0.15 12.19
N ILE A 20 2.02 0.18 10.91
CA ILE A 20 2.27 1.53 10.40
C ILE A 20 0.94 2.27 10.40
N GLU A 21 0.94 3.49 10.91
CA GLU A 21 -0.21 4.38 10.91
C GLU A 21 0.25 5.77 10.44
N GLN A 22 -0.36 6.28 9.39
CA GLN A 22 0.00 7.57 8.79
C GLN A 22 -1.25 8.29 8.29
N THR A 23 -1.24 9.62 8.38
CA THR A 23 -2.21 10.48 7.70
C THR A 23 -1.47 11.43 6.79
N ILE A 24 -1.77 11.41 5.51
CA ILE A 24 -1.08 12.19 4.48
C ILE A 24 -2.08 13.16 3.83
N GLN A 25 -1.72 14.45 3.83
CA GLN A 25 -2.50 15.52 3.20
C GLN A 25 -2.02 15.78 1.78
N PHE A 26 -2.99 15.97 0.87
CA PHE A 26 -2.73 16.32 -0.53
C PHE A 26 -3.58 17.54 -0.90
N LYS A 27 -2.93 18.64 -1.29
CA LYS A 27 -3.61 19.87 -1.68
C LYS A 27 -4.10 19.79 -3.13
N GLY A 28 -5.22 20.45 -3.42
CA GLY A 28 -5.69 20.65 -4.80
C GLY A 28 -6.16 19.39 -5.51
N THR A 29 -6.54 18.35 -4.77
CA THR A 29 -7.04 17.10 -5.34
C THR A 29 -8.29 16.64 -4.59
N SER A 30 -8.82 15.48 -4.93
CA SER A 30 -10.00 14.89 -4.30
C SER A 30 -9.75 13.47 -3.83
N ALA A 31 -10.58 12.99 -2.90
CA ALA A 31 -10.56 11.59 -2.46
C ALA A 31 -10.72 10.63 -3.65
N SER A 32 -11.61 10.94 -4.59
CA SER A 32 -11.82 10.15 -5.81
C SER A 32 -10.57 10.07 -6.67
N ALA A 33 -9.88 11.19 -6.87
CA ALA A 33 -8.63 11.23 -7.67
C ALA A 33 -7.52 10.41 -7.02
N LEU A 34 -7.37 10.49 -5.70
CA LEU A 34 -6.40 9.68 -4.96
C LEU A 34 -6.73 8.18 -5.00
N PHE A 35 -7.99 7.84 -4.82
CA PHE A 35 -8.48 6.47 -4.93
C PHE A 35 -8.17 5.87 -6.31
N ASP A 36 -8.37 6.64 -7.37
CA ASP A 36 -8.06 6.23 -8.74
C ASP A 36 -6.58 5.89 -8.94
N ILE A 37 -5.67 6.64 -8.35
CA ILE A 37 -4.22 6.39 -8.47
C ILE A 37 -3.87 4.98 -7.99
N PHE A 38 -4.52 4.51 -6.94
CA PHE A 38 -4.25 3.17 -6.39
C PHE A 38 -4.85 2.03 -7.21
N LEU A 39 -5.96 2.24 -7.90
CA LEU A 39 -6.69 1.17 -8.59
C LEU A 39 -6.72 1.27 -10.12
N ASP A 40 -6.27 2.38 -10.69
CA ASP A 40 -6.09 2.50 -12.13
C ASP A 40 -4.69 2.04 -12.51
N PRO A 41 -4.54 0.98 -13.34
CA PRO A 41 -3.21 0.43 -13.66
C PRO A 41 -2.31 1.41 -14.39
N LYS A 42 -2.86 2.31 -15.22
CA LYS A 42 -2.07 3.31 -15.95
C LYS A 42 -1.54 4.39 -15.02
N LYS A 43 -2.39 4.91 -14.13
CA LYS A 43 -1.99 5.92 -13.14
C LYS A 43 -1.00 5.35 -12.15
N HIS A 44 -1.25 4.15 -11.64
CA HIS A 44 -0.34 3.46 -10.73
C HIS A 44 1.03 3.19 -11.37
N SER A 45 1.06 2.73 -12.61
CA SER A 45 2.29 2.57 -13.37
C SER A 45 3.04 3.90 -13.54
N ARG A 46 2.31 4.98 -13.84
CA ARG A 46 2.89 6.31 -14.08
C ARG A 46 3.60 6.89 -12.84
N ILE A 47 3.03 6.73 -11.66
CA ILE A 47 3.70 7.20 -10.43
C ILE A 47 4.98 6.42 -10.11
N HIS A 48 5.14 5.24 -10.69
CA HIS A 48 6.31 4.38 -10.50
C HIS A 48 7.21 4.30 -11.75
N GLY A 49 7.29 5.39 -12.52
CA GLY A 49 8.21 5.48 -13.67
C GLY A 49 7.91 4.51 -14.82
N GLY A 50 6.66 4.04 -14.93
CA GLY A 50 6.25 3.09 -15.97
C GLY A 50 6.32 1.62 -15.56
N ALA A 51 6.61 1.31 -14.29
CA ALA A 51 6.61 -0.06 -13.79
C ALA A 51 5.25 -0.73 -14.01
N VAL A 52 5.26 -1.98 -14.47
CA VAL A 52 4.04 -2.71 -14.83
C VAL A 52 3.12 -2.86 -13.61
N ALA A 53 1.86 -2.49 -13.79
CA ALA A 53 0.80 -2.65 -12.82
C ALA A 53 -0.37 -3.42 -13.43
N LYS A 54 -0.81 -4.47 -12.75
CA LYS A 54 -1.98 -5.29 -13.10
C LYS A 54 -2.94 -5.22 -11.93
N ILE A 55 -3.93 -4.36 -12.03
CA ILE A 55 -4.88 -4.07 -10.96
C ILE A 55 -6.28 -4.02 -11.54
N THR A 56 -7.27 -4.50 -10.77
CA THR A 56 -8.69 -4.34 -11.06
C THR A 56 -9.38 -3.67 -9.87
N ARG A 57 -10.64 -3.27 -10.06
CA ARG A 57 -11.51 -2.74 -8.98
C ARG A 57 -12.43 -3.80 -8.40
N ILE A 58 -12.11 -5.07 -8.58
CA ILE A 58 -12.96 -6.19 -8.18
C ILE A 58 -12.44 -6.80 -6.89
N GLU A 59 -13.32 -6.88 -5.88
CA GLU A 59 -13.03 -7.60 -4.64
C GLU A 59 -12.74 -9.08 -4.94
N GLY A 60 -11.73 -9.62 -4.29
CA GLY A 60 -11.28 -10.98 -4.50
C GLY A 60 -10.24 -11.15 -5.60
N ASP A 61 -10.07 -10.16 -6.49
CA ASP A 61 -9.05 -10.23 -7.53
C ASP A 61 -7.64 -10.06 -6.96
N LYS A 62 -6.71 -10.79 -7.54
CA LYS A 62 -5.28 -10.62 -7.31
C LYS A 62 -4.77 -9.39 -8.06
N PHE A 63 -3.77 -8.73 -7.50
CA PHE A 63 -3.04 -7.65 -8.17
C PHE A 63 -1.54 -7.91 -8.13
N SER A 64 -0.83 -7.27 -9.07
CA SER A 64 0.63 -7.27 -9.15
C SER A 64 1.08 -5.89 -9.61
N VAL A 65 1.99 -5.28 -8.87
CA VAL A 65 2.52 -3.95 -9.17
C VAL A 65 4.04 -3.92 -9.03
N LEU A 66 4.66 -2.80 -9.43
CA LEU A 66 6.11 -2.60 -9.35
C LEU A 66 6.87 -3.74 -10.08
N ASP A 67 6.45 -4.03 -11.32
CA ASP A 67 7.04 -5.11 -12.15
C ASP A 67 6.96 -6.50 -11.48
N GLY A 68 5.93 -6.76 -10.69
CA GLY A 68 5.74 -8.02 -9.98
C GLY A 68 6.44 -8.13 -8.63
N ASN A 69 7.13 -7.07 -8.19
CA ASN A 69 7.82 -7.07 -6.90
C ASN A 69 6.88 -6.96 -5.70
N LEU A 70 5.65 -6.53 -5.92
CA LEU A 70 4.60 -6.45 -4.91
C LEU A 70 3.33 -7.08 -5.45
N ASN A 71 2.80 -8.05 -4.71
CA ASN A 71 1.62 -8.81 -5.08
C ASN A 71 0.62 -8.83 -3.93
N GLY A 72 -0.64 -9.05 -4.25
CA GLY A 72 -1.67 -9.16 -3.22
C GLY A 72 -3.04 -9.43 -3.78
N LYS A 73 -4.04 -9.14 -2.97
CA LYS A 73 -5.45 -9.38 -3.27
C LYS A 73 -6.29 -8.22 -2.76
N ASN A 74 -7.26 -7.79 -3.56
CA ASN A 74 -8.28 -6.86 -3.11
C ASN A 74 -9.23 -7.57 -2.14
N LEU A 75 -9.29 -7.12 -0.90
CA LEU A 75 -10.15 -7.71 0.13
C LEU A 75 -11.48 -6.96 0.27
N LEU A 76 -11.42 -5.61 0.21
CA LEU A 76 -12.59 -4.75 0.29
C LEU A 76 -12.33 -3.48 -0.51
N ILE A 77 -13.31 -3.08 -1.32
CA ILE A 77 -13.26 -1.82 -2.07
C ILE A 77 -14.57 -1.08 -1.84
N VAL A 78 -14.49 0.08 -1.21
CA VAL A 78 -15.60 1.03 -1.11
C VAL A 78 -15.26 2.22 -2.01
N PRO A 79 -15.96 2.42 -3.13
CA PRO A 79 -15.60 3.44 -4.12
C PRO A 79 -15.35 4.82 -3.50
N ASP A 80 -14.21 5.39 -3.85
CA ASP A 80 -13.72 6.71 -3.42
C ASP A 80 -13.48 6.87 -1.90
N ARG A 81 -13.66 5.80 -1.11
CA ARG A 81 -13.58 5.87 0.35
C ARG A 81 -12.57 4.94 1.00
N MET A 82 -12.48 3.69 0.54
CA MET A 82 -11.66 2.70 1.23
C MET A 82 -11.14 1.62 0.30
N ILE A 83 -9.89 1.24 0.52
CA ILE A 83 -9.26 0.07 -0.08
C ILE A 83 -8.64 -0.76 1.04
N VAL A 84 -8.96 -2.05 1.09
CA VAL A 84 -8.30 -3.03 1.96
C VAL A 84 -7.67 -4.10 1.08
N GLN A 85 -6.38 -4.33 1.25
CA GLN A 85 -5.62 -5.29 0.45
C GLN A 85 -4.71 -6.14 1.33
N SER A 86 -4.51 -7.40 0.95
CA SER A 86 -3.35 -8.15 1.40
C SER A 86 -2.14 -7.78 0.53
N TRP A 87 -0.96 -7.68 1.13
CA TRP A 87 0.27 -7.31 0.43
C TRP A 87 1.38 -8.29 0.75
N ARG A 88 2.12 -8.69 -0.30
CA ARG A 88 3.33 -9.48 -0.19
C ARG A 88 4.36 -8.97 -1.17
N GLY A 89 5.49 -8.51 -0.66
CA GLY A 89 6.62 -8.02 -1.46
C GLY A 89 7.75 -9.05 -1.55
N ASN A 90 8.72 -8.74 -2.40
CA ASN A 90 9.92 -9.56 -2.57
C ASN A 90 10.84 -9.61 -1.34
N VAL A 91 10.63 -8.72 -0.35
CA VAL A 91 11.36 -8.71 0.93
C VAL A 91 10.72 -9.62 2.00
N TRP A 92 9.54 -10.17 1.74
CA TRP A 92 8.91 -11.16 2.61
C TRP A 92 9.64 -12.50 2.49
N GLU A 93 9.86 -13.15 3.62
CA GLU A 93 10.37 -14.53 3.67
C GLU A 93 9.20 -15.51 3.47
N GLU A 94 9.50 -16.76 3.08
CA GLU A 94 8.48 -17.76 2.73
C GLU A 94 7.42 -17.96 3.84
N ASN A 95 7.85 -17.95 5.10
CA ASN A 95 6.96 -18.17 6.25
C ASN A 95 6.36 -16.88 6.83
N ASP A 96 6.64 -15.72 6.25
CA ASP A 96 6.03 -14.47 6.67
C ASP A 96 4.55 -14.46 6.32
N LEU A 97 3.73 -13.90 7.19
CA LEU A 97 2.33 -13.61 6.89
C LEU A 97 2.24 -12.48 5.87
N ASP A 98 1.21 -12.52 5.03
CA ASP A 98 0.85 -11.37 4.21
C ASP A 98 0.50 -10.19 5.12
N SER A 99 0.94 -9.01 4.73
CA SER A 99 0.53 -7.80 5.42
C SER A 99 -0.88 -7.38 5.00
N ILE A 100 -1.54 -6.58 5.84
CA ILE A 100 -2.87 -6.02 5.55
C ILE A 100 -2.74 -4.50 5.49
N LEU A 101 -3.08 -3.96 4.32
CA LEU A 101 -3.14 -2.54 4.07
C LEU A 101 -4.59 -2.06 4.10
N THR A 102 -4.84 -0.97 4.82
CA THR A 102 -6.10 -0.24 4.76
C THR A 102 -5.82 1.21 4.41
N LEU A 103 -6.44 1.70 3.34
CA LEU A 103 -6.41 3.10 2.93
C LEU A 103 -7.82 3.67 3.06
N VAL A 104 -7.95 4.77 3.79
CA VAL A 104 -9.21 5.53 3.90
C VAL A 104 -9.01 6.90 3.28
N PHE A 105 -9.87 7.23 2.32
CA PHE A 105 -9.81 8.46 1.54
C PHE A 105 -10.92 9.42 2.00
N SER A 106 -10.57 10.68 2.22
CA SER A 106 -11.55 11.70 2.58
C SER A 106 -11.17 13.05 1.99
N ASN A 107 -12.20 13.86 1.66
CA ASN A 107 -11.98 15.23 1.22
C ASN A 107 -11.72 16.14 2.43
N THR A 108 -10.89 17.17 2.23
CA THR A 108 -10.59 18.22 3.19
C THR A 108 -10.93 19.57 2.59
N LYS A 109 -10.83 20.65 3.36
CA LYS A 109 -11.10 22.01 2.86
C LYS A 109 -10.17 22.43 1.72
N THR A 110 -8.94 21.92 1.68
CA THR A 110 -7.93 22.34 0.71
C THR A 110 -7.55 21.24 -0.29
N GLY A 111 -8.13 20.05 -0.16
CA GLY A 111 -7.82 18.92 -1.02
C GLY A 111 -8.38 17.62 -0.48
N ALA A 112 -7.54 16.65 -0.24
CA ALA A 112 -7.93 15.36 0.29
C ALA A 112 -6.84 14.78 1.21
N GLN A 113 -7.18 13.74 1.94
CA GLN A 113 -6.24 13.01 2.77
C GLN A 113 -6.41 11.51 2.63
N ILE A 114 -5.32 10.81 2.86
CA ILE A 114 -5.30 9.35 3.03
C ILE A 114 -4.92 9.05 4.46
N TYR A 115 -5.76 8.28 5.14
CA TYR A 115 -5.42 7.61 6.38
C TYR A 115 -5.01 6.18 6.08
N LEU A 116 -3.80 5.82 6.46
CA LEU A 116 -3.21 4.50 6.20
C LEU A 116 -3.00 3.75 7.50
N THR A 117 -3.40 2.48 7.50
CA THR A 117 -2.89 1.48 8.44
C THR A 117 -2.32 0.31 7.65
N HIS A 118 -1.15 -0.18 8.05
CA HIS A 118 -0.50 -1.30 7.39
C HIS A 118 0.10 -2.20 8.46
N SER A 119 -0.49 -3.36 8.67
CA SER A 119 -0.12 -4.31 9.71
C SER A 119 0.70 -5.46 9.16
N CYS A 120 1.49 -6.10 10.02
CA CYS A 120 2.38 -7.22 9.67
C CYS A 120 3.41 -6.84 8.61
N THR A 121 4.00 -5.65 8.72
CA THR A 121 5.01 -5.16 7.78
C THR A 121 6.42 -5.21 8.38
N PRO A 122 7.46 -5.35 7.54
CA PRO A 122 8.83 -5.03 7.94
C PRO A 122 8.95 -3.56 8.36
N LYS A 123 9.81 -3.27 9.35
CA LYS A 123 9.98 -1.90 9.90
C LYS A 123 10.34 -0.85 8.85
N GLN A 124 11.12 -1.22 7.86
CA GLN A 124 11.57 -0.31 6.78
C GLN A 124 10.41 0.21 5.91
N PHE A 125 9.24 -0.41 5.96
CA PHE A 125 8.08 -0.01 5.16
C PHE A 125 7.54 1.37 5.54
N LYS A 126 7.74 1.82 6.77
CA LYS A 126 7.32 3.17 7.17
C LYS A 126 7.96 4.25 6.29
N GLU A 127 9.26 4.16 6.05
CA GLU A 127 9.99 5.09 5.18
C GLU A 127 9.75 4.81 3.69
N LEU A 128 9.56 3.55 3.33
CA LEU A 128 9.27 3.16 1.95
C LEU A 128 7.93 3.73 1.46
N TRP A 129 6.92 3.86 2.31
CA TRP A 129 5.66 4.50 1.93
C TRP A 129 5.88 5.91 1.40
N ARG A 130 6.73 6.70 2.05
CA ARG A 130 7.06 8.05 1.57
C ARG A 130 7.75 8.01 0.21
N LYS A 131 8.79 7.22 0.08
CA LYS A 131 9.62 7.17 -1.15
C LYS A 131 8.89 6.55 -2.34
N VAL A 132 8.09 5.51 -2.10
CA VAL A 132 7.46 4.72 -3.17
C VAL A 132 6.07 5.25 -3.53
N TYR A 133 5.34 5.84 -2.59
CA TYR A 133 3.98 6.31 -2.84
C TYR A 133 3.77 7.80 -2.62
N TRP A 134 4.05 8.32 -1.43
CA TRP A 134 3.64 9.70 -1.12
C TRP A 134 4.35 10.75 -1.97
N ASP A 135 5.66 10.69 -2.07
CA ASP A 135 6.43 11.63 -2.90
C ASP A 135 6.09 11.46 -4.41
N PRO A 136 6.05 10.24 -4.97
CA PRO A 136 5.60 10.04 -6.36
C PRO A 136 4.18 10.51 -6.65
N ILE A 137 3.23 10.33 -5.74
CA ILE A 137 1.85 10.83 -5.90
C ILE A 137 1.83 12.36 -5.93
N LYS A 138 2.56 13.01 -5.03
CA LYS A 138 2.67 14.49 -5.01
C LYS A 138 3.27 15.04 -6.29
N GLU A 139 4.30 14.42 -6.82
CA GLU A 139 4.89 14.77 -8.11
C GLU A 139 3.89 14.59 -9.26
N PHE A 140 3.19 13.46 -9.30
CA PHE A 140 2.16 13.18 -10.29
C PHE A 140 1.04 14.24 -10.27
N LEU A 141 0.56 14.61 -9.08
CA LEU A 141 -0.48 15.62 -8.93
C LEU A 141 0.00 17.01 -9.37
N ALA A 142 1.24 17.36 -9.10
CA ALA A 142 1.83 18.63 -9.54
C ALA A 142 1.92 18.75 -11.06
N GLU A 143 2.11 17.64 -11.78
CA GLU A 143 2.14 17.60 -13.24
C GLU A 143 0.75 17.78 -13.89
N GLN A 144 -0.35 17.63 -13.13
CA GLN A 144 -1.71 17.77 -13.63
C GLN A 144 -2.20 19.24 -13.63
N ASP A 145 -1.49 20.13 -12.97
CA ASP A 145 -1.84 21.56 -12.85
C ASP A 145 -1.40 22.38 -14.07
#